data_62496bcfebf26a41ca3b923e670c278e
#
_entry.id   62496bcfebf26a41ca3b923e670c278e
#
_cell.length_a   1.000
_cell.length_b   1.000
_cell.length_c   1.000
_cell.angle_alpha   90.00
_cell.angle_beta   90.00
_cell.angle_gamma   90.00
#
_symmetry.space_group_name_H-M   'P 1'
#
loop_
_entity.id
_entity.type
_entity.pdbx_description
1 polymer ?
#
loop_
_entity_poly.entity_id
_entity_poly.type
_entity_poly.pdbx_seq_one_letter_code
_entity_poly.pdbx_strand_id
1 'polypeptide(L)'
;MGKVNIEYAWKDNVRYHISDSFVKTGDRFDYIDGDYKYEVCPHKGKNNAHSFHSMPGVIIDADRMFHKNCQYYIQDQKKIETDHLIIYADKVLLEAADDIKKNIPDYSMIPDCVFLDADGNIICIVEVFVTHAKDENDRIKINNYKINTIELNYGKSKNNYKKFEGYEWLYIDSTDTTDREKRNKIELFDSTIKELEIEINEFDRDIERIEDCINEEKKGIRDIDYKTQNVGSGIYRLEASIRDFKRDCESETERIQSEITRLEMEINSIL
;
A
#
# COMPACT_ATOMS: atom_id res chain seq x y z
N MET A 1 -9.07 25.62 10.11
CA MET A 1 -9.27 24.65 9.02
C MET A 1 -8.01 24.60 8.19
N GLY A 2 -7.39 23.43 8.05
CA GLY A 2 -6.25 23.24 7.16
C GLY A 2 -6.68 23.46 5.71
N LYS A 3 -5.82 24.07 4.90
CA LYS A 3 -6.09 24.27 3.48
C LYS A 3 -5.98 22.90 2.78
N VAL A 4 -7.06 22.38 2.23
CA VAL A 4 -7.04 21.19 1.39
C VAL A 4 -6.38 21.55 0.06
N ASN A 5 -5.43 20.72 -0.37
CA ASN A 5 -4.70 20.93 -1.61
C ASN A 5 -5.23 19.99 -2.69
N ILE A 6 -5.22 20.44 -3.94
CA ILE A 6 -5.45 19.57 -5.10
C ILE A 6 -4.16 18.78 -5.30
N GLU A 7 -4.22 17.46 -5.11
CA GLU A 7 -3.05 16.57 -5.27
C GLU A 7 -3.00 15.91 -6.64
N TYR A 8 -4.16 15.78 -7.29
CA TYR A 8 -4.32 15.14 -8.61
C TYR A 8 -4.96 16.08 -9.61
N ALA A 9 -4.48 16.05 -10.84
CA ALA A 9 -5.04 16.78 -11.96
C ALA A 9 -4.80 16.04 -13.27
N TRP A 10 -5.49 16.44 -14.34
CA TRP A 10 -5.51 15.76 -15.63
C TRP A 10 -4.86 16.60 -16.72
N LYS A 11 -4.17 15.94 -17.63
CA LYS A 11 -3.67 16.54 -18.89
C LYS A 11 -3.74 15.48 -19.98
N ASP A 12 -4.34 15.82 -21.10
CA ASP A 12 -4.49 14.92 -22.26
C ASP A 12 -5.13 13.56 -21.88
N ASN A 13 -6.16 13.59 -21.03
CA ASN A 13 -6.87 12.42 -20.47
C ASN A 13 -6.01 11.50 -19.59
N VAL A 14 -4.83 11.94 -19.18
CA VAL A 14 -3.96 11.23 -18.22
C VAL A 14 -4.02 11.96 -16.88
N ARG A 15 -4.20 11.20 -15.80
CA ARG A 15 -4.15 11.72 -14.45
C ARG A 15 -2.71 11.77 -13.95
N TYR A 16 -2.34 12.87 -13.31
CA TYR A 16 -1.04 13.11 -12.70
C TYR A 16 -1.20 13.46 -11.23
N HIS A 17 -0.32 12.91 -10.41
CA HIS A 17 -0.13 13.36 -9.05
C HIS A 17 0.87 14.53 -9.04
N ILE A 18 0.71 15.48 -8.11
CA ILE A 18 1.59 16.67 -8.06
C ILE A 18 3.08 16.33 -7.86
N SER A 19 3.40 15.18 -7.28
CA SER A 19 4.78 14.71 -7.11
C SER A 19 5.42 14.13 -8.37
N ASP A 20 4.63 13.84 -9.42
CA ASP A 20 5.14 13.22 -10.63
C ASP A 20 6.22 14.09 -11.28
N SER A 21 7.28 13.44 -11.76
CA SER A 21 8.45 14.12 -12.34
C SER A 21 8.11 14.92 -13.60
N PHE A 22 7.06 14.51 -14.33
CA PHE A 22 6.57 15.18 -15.53
C PHE A 22 5.80 16.47 -15.25
N VAL A 23 5.27 16.66 -14.04
CA VAL A 23 4.54 17.85 -13.64
C VAL A 23 5.51 18.98 -13.38
N LYS A 24 5.44 20.06 -14.16
CA LYS A 24 6.34 21.23 -14.05
C LYS A 24 5.56 22.48 -13.72
N THR A 25 6.18 23.38 -12.96
CA THR A 25 5.64 24.72 -12.71
C THR A 25 5.45 25.46 -14.04
N GLY A 26 4.26 26.01 -14.25
CA GLY A 26 3.87 26.69 -15.49
C GLY A 26 3.06 25.82 -16.47
N ASP A 27 3.02 24.50 -16.27
CA ASP A 27 2.10 23.64 -17.02
C ASP A 27 0.64 23.94 -16.65
N ARG A 28 -0.27 23.55 -17.55
CA ARG A 28 -1.72 23.62 -17.35
C ARG A 28 -2.27 22.22 -17.24
N PHE A 29 -3.15 22.03 -16.28
CA PHE A 29 -3.87 20.79 -16.02
C PHE A 29 -5.34 21.11 -15.77
N ASP A 30 -6.15 20.07 -15.76
CA ASP A 30 -7.56 20.14 -15.46
C ASP A 30 -7.85 19.43 -14.13
N TYR A 31 -8.54 20.07 -13.23
CA TYR A 31 -9.20 19.41 -12.10
C TYR A 31 -10.63 19.08 -12.54
N ILE A 32 -11.02 17.83 -12.42
CA ILE A 32 -12.33 17.32 -12.84
C ILE A 32 -13.16 17.00 -11.60
N ASP A 33 -14.34 17.60 -11.50
CA ASP A 33 -15.31 17.38 -10.45
C ASP A 33 -16.68 17.12 -11.08
N GLY A 34 -17.05 15.85 -11.26
CA GLY A 34 -18.21 15.44 -12.03
C GLY A 34 -18.15 15.96 -13.47
N ASP A 35 -19.17 16.70 -13.89
CA ASP A 35 -19.22 17.34 -15.22
C ASP A 35 -18.42 18.66 -15.32
N TYR A 36 -17.87 19.12 -14.22
CA TYR A 36 -17.13 20.39 -14.17
C TYR A 36 -15.65 20.17 -14.36
N LYS A 37 -15.04 21.06 -15.14
CA LYS A 37 -13.63 21.04 -15.44
C LYS A 37 -13.02 22.41 -15.12
N TYR A 38 -12.03 22.42 -14.25
CA TYR A 38 -11.36 23.62 -13.78
C TYR A 38 -9.89 23.61 -14.18
N GLU A 39 -9.43 24.66 -14.84
CA GLU A 39 -8.00 24.80 -15.12
C GLU A 39 -7.23 25.04 -13.82
N VAL A 40 -6.14 24.27 -13.64
CA VAL A 40 -5.25 24.36 -12.46
C VAL A 40 -3.79 24.36 -12.92
N CYS A 41 -2.92 24.94 -12.12
CA CYS A 41 -1.49 24.91 -12.37
C CYS A 41 -0.71 24.39 -11.16
N PRO A 42 0.39 23.65 -11.40
CA PRO A 42 1.19 23.11 -10.32
C PRO A 42 1.99 24.20 -9.62
N HIS A 43 1.99 24.15 -8.29
CA HIS A 43 2.84 24.98 -7.45
C HIS A 43 3.83 24.07 -6.69
N LYS A 44 5.10 24.13 -7.11
CA LYS A 44 6.21 23.36 -6.51
C LYS A 44 7.19 24.32 -5.86
N GLY A 45 6.81 24.94 -4.76
CA GLY A 45 7.69 25.84 -3.97
C GLY A 45 8.74 25.07 -3.19
N LYS A 46 9.92 25.68 -2.96
CA LYS A 46 11.02 25.06 -2.20
C LYS A 46 10.67 24.72 -0.76
N ASN A 47 9.76 25.51 -0.14
CA ASN A 47 9.44 25.43 1.30
C ASN A 47 7.95 25.17 1.57
N ASN A 48 7.12 25.03 0.56
CA ASN A 48 5.68 24.79 0.70
C ASN A 48 5.29 23.43 0.19
N ALA A 49 4.19 22.89 0.73
CA ALA A 49 3.59 21.66 0.20
C ALA A 49 3.30 21.85 -1.29
N HIS A 50 3.68 20.84 -2.08
CA HIS A 50 3.37 20.83 -3.51
C HIS A 50 1.87 20.61 -3.68
N SER A 51 1.22 21.34 -4.56
CA SER A 51 -0.20 21.19 -4.89
C SER A 51 -0.52 21.82 -6.24
N PHE A 52 -1.63 21.40 -6.85
CA PHE A 52 -2.23 22.16 -7.94
C PHE A 52 -3.08 23.30 -7.37
N HIS A 53 -3.07 24.44 -8.00
CA HIS A 53 -3.84 25.61 -7.62
C HIS A 53 -4.84 25.95 -8.71
N SER A 54 -6.09 26.24 -8.32
CA SER A 54 -7.09 26.78 -9.25
C SER A 54 -6.69 28.17 -9.75
N MET A 55 -7.16 28.51 -10.92
CA MET A 55 -7.01 29.88 -11.45
C MET A 55 -7.72 30.90 -10.56
N PRO A 56 -7.25 32.16 -10.55
CA PRO A 56 -7.91 33.22 -9.78
C PRO A 56 -9.42 33.32 -10.07
N GLY A 57 -10.23 33.40 -9.02
CA GLY A 57 -11.69 33.51 -9.13
C GLY A 57 -12.42 32.15 -9.17
N VAL A 58 -11.73 31.03 -9.26
CA VAL A 58 -12.32 29.69 -9.19
C VAL A 58 -12.28 29.19 -7.74
N ILE A 59 -13.43 28.92 -7.18
CA ILE A 59 -13.58 28.32 -5.84
C ILE A 59 -13.95 26.86 -6.04
N ILE A 60 -13.10 25.96 -5.55
CA ILE A 60 -13.35 24.52 -5.53
C ILE A 60 -13.65 24.13 -4.10
N ASP A 61 -14.70 23.34 -3.89
CA ASP A 61 -15.10 22.87 -2.57
C ASP A 61 -13.99 21.99 -1.95
N ALA A 62 -13.56 22.36 -0.75
CA ALA A 62 -12.45 21.68 -0.09
C ALA A 62 -12.77 20.23 0.31
N ASP A 63 -14.02 19.96 0.69
CA ASP A 63 -14.46 18.62 1.07
C ASP A 63 -14.53 17.71 -0.15
N ARG A 64 -15.03 18.24 -1.27
CA ARG A 64 -15.02 17.53 -2.56
C ARG A 64 -13.61 17.25 -3.06
N MET A 65 -12.70 18.23 -2.98
CA MET A 65 -11.30 18.01 -3.32
C MET A 65 -10.67 16.91 -2.48
N PHE A 66 -10.90 16.94 -1.18
CA PHE A 66 -10.35 15.94 -0.29
C PHE A 66 -10.93 14.56 -0.59
N HIS A 67 -12.23 14.47 -0.81
CA HIS A 67 -12.92 13.25 -1.21
C HIS A 67 -12.33 12.66 -2.50
N LYS A 68 -12.12 13.47 -3.53
CA LYS A 68 -11.50 13.04 -4.79
C LYS A 68 -10.05 12.59 -4.61
N ASN A 69 -9.26 13.27 -3.78
CA ASN A 69 -7.91 12.82 -3.44
C ASN A 69 -7.91 11.43 -2.79
N CYS A 70 -8.87 11.15 -1.89
CA CYS A 70 -9.05 9.82 -1.30
C CYS A 70 -9.37 8.76 -2.37
N GLN A 71 -10.35 9.03 -3.23
CA GLN A 71 -10.74 8.12 -4.32
C GLN A 71 -9.55 7.81 -5.24
N TYR A 72 -8.81 8.83 -5.68
CA TYR A 72 -7.66 8.65 -6.56
C TYR A 72 -6.53 7.88 -5.88
N TYR A 73 -6.27 8.16 -4.61
CA TYR A 73 -5.27 7.43 -3.84
C TYR A 73 -5.64 5.94 -3.71
N ILE A 74 -6.90 5.62 -3.36
CA ILE A 74 -7.41 4.25 -3.30
C ILE A 74 -7.26 3.55 -4.65
N GLN A 75 -7.60 4.24 -5.75
CA GLN A 75 -7.45 3.69 -7.09
C GLN A 75 -6.00 3.38 -7.46
N ASP A 76 -5.05 4.25 -7.07
CA ASP A 76 -3.62 4.06 -7.34
C ASP A 76 -3.04 2.92 -6.49
N GLN A 77 -3.45 2.81 -5.23
CA GLN A 77 -2.98 1.75 -4.35
C GLN A 77 -3.59 0.38 -4.67
N LYS A 78 -4.81 0.35 -5.23
CA LYS A 78 -5.59 -0.87 -5.48
C LYS A 78 -5.75 -1.76 -4.25
N LYS A 79 -5.65 -1.19 -3.07
CA LYS A 79 -5.76 -1.90 -1.80
C LYS A 79 -6.34 -1.02 -0.71
N ILE A 80 -7.00 -1.67 0.24
CA ILE A 80 -7.31 -1.13 1.56
C ILE A 80 -6.56 -1.98 2.57
N GLU A 81 -5.84 -1.34 3.47
CA GLU A 81 -5.03 -2.02 4.47
C GLU A 81 -5.22 -1.38 5.84
N THR A 82 -5.52 -2.21 6.83
CA THR A 82 -5.60 -1.86 8.26
C THR A 82 -4.93 -2.97 9.07
N ASP A 83 -4.78 -2.78 10.37
CA ASP A 83 -4.24 -3.81 11.28
C ASP A 83 -5.07 -5.11 11.28
N HIS A 84 -6.31 -5.08 10.76
CA HIS A 84 -7.26 -6.20 10.83
C HIS A 84 -7.95 -6.51 9.50
N LEU A 85 -7.69 -5.74 8.46
CA LEU A 85 -8.36 -5.89 7.17
C LEU A 85 -7.42 -5.54 6.03
N ILE A 86 -7.32 -6.45 5.06
CA ILE A 86 -6.63 -6.18 3.81
C ILE A 86 -7.54 -6.62 2.67
N ILE A 87 -7.83 -5.69 1.74
CA ILE A 87 -8.59 -5.96 0.52
C ILE A 87 -7.74 -5.51 -0.66
N TYR A 88 -7.43 -6.43 -1.56
CA TYR A 88 -6.74 -6.13 -2.82
C TYR A 88 -7.73 -6.14 -3.98
N ALA A 89 -7.42 -5.37 -5.02
CA ALA A 89 -8.13 -5.37 -6.28
C ALA A 89 -7.14 -5.40 -7.46
N ASP A 90 -7.49 -6.11 -8.50
CA ASP A 90 -6.75 -6.03 -9.77
C ASP A 90 -7.03 -4.71 -10.48
N LYS A 91 -8.26 -4.23 -10.34
CA LYS A 91 -8.72 -2.97 -10.93
C LYS A 91 -9.65 -2.23 -9.97
N VAL A 92 -9.52 -0.91 -9.92
CA VAL A 92 -10.44 -0.03 -9.19
C VAL A 92 -11.07 0.96 -10.15
N LEU A 93 -12.39 0.99 -10.19
CA LEU A 93 -13.17 1.96 -10.94
C LEU A 93 -13.72 3.03 -9.99
N LEU A 94 -13.77 4.26 -10.44
CA LEU A 94 -14.35 5.38 -9.68
C LEU A 94 -15.74 5.71 -10.22
N GLU A 95 -16.70 5.94 -9.33
CA GLU A 95 -18.05 6.40 -9.64
C GLU A 95 -18.77 5.54 -10.71
N ALA A 96 -18.43 4.25 -10.78
CA ALA A 96 -18.80 3.34 -11.86
C ALA A 96 -20.15 2.65 -11.61
N ALA A 97 -21.23 3.42 -11.40
CA ALA A 97 -22.57 2.87 -11.20
C ALA A 97 -23.03 1.98 -12.37
N ASP A 98 -22.66 2.33 -13.60
CA ASP A 98 -23.08 1.58 -14.79
C ASP A 98 -22.43 0.20 -14.89
N ASP A 99 -21.23 0.04 -14.34
CA ASP A 99 -20.57 -1.26 -14.25
C ASP A 99 -21.27 -2.19 -13.26
N ILE A 100 -21.78 -1.64 -12.15
CA ILE A 100 -22.59 -2.40 -11.19
C ILE A 100 -23.95 -2.76 -11.78
N LYS A 101 -24.59 -1.85 -12.52
CA LYS A 101 -25.89 -2.09 -13.17
C LYS A 101 -25.89 -3.25 -14.16
N LYS A 102 -24.73 -3.61 -14.72
CA LYS A 102 -24.61 -4.80 -15.58
C LYS A 102 -25.02 -6.08 -14.84
N ASN A 103 -24.73 -6.14 -13.55
CA ASN A 103 -25.03 -7.30 -12.71
C ASN A 103 -26.26 -7.07 -11.82
N ILE A 104 -26.54 -5.82 -11.45
CA ILE A 104 -27.67 -5.40 -10.61
C ILE A 104 -28.37 -4.23 -11.29
N PRO A 105 -29.38 -4.49 -12.16
CA PRO A 105 -30.03 -3.46 -12.96
C PRO A 105 -30.67 -2.32 -12.13
N ASP A 106 -31.18 -2.64 -10.94
CA ASP A 106 -31.81 -1.70 -10.04
C ASP A 106 -30.88 -0.90 -9.16
N TYR A 107 -29.54 -1.03 -9.37
CA TYR A 107 -28.56 -0.27 -8.62
C TYR A 107 -28.71 1.22 -8.90
N SER A 108 -28.98 2.02 -7.86
CA SER A 108 -29.35 3.44 -7.99
C SER A 108 -28.40 4.39 -7.27
N MET A 109 -27.29 3.86 -6.74
CA MET A 109 -26.27 4.67 -6.06
C MET A 109 -25.08 4.96 -6.97
N ILE A 110 -24.32 5.96 -6.65
CA ILE A 110 -23.01 6.23 -7.27
C ILE A 110 -21.94 5.80 -6.26
N PRO A 111 -21.22 4.71 -6.52
CA PRO A 111 -20.19 4.23 -5.62
C PRO A 111 -18.95 5.09 -5.75
N ASP A 112 -18.25 5.36 -4.66
CA ASP A 112 -16.97 6.11 -4.72
C ASP A 112 -15.88 5.31 -5.42
N CYS A 113 -15.70 4.05 -5.04
CA CYS A 113 -14.78 3.13 -5.69
C CYS A 113 -15.41 1.74 -5.81
N VAL A 114 -15.14 1.06 -6.91
CA VAL A 114 -15.53 -0.33 -7.15
C VAL A 114 -14.27 -1.17 -7.33
N PHE A 115 -14.04 -2.10 -6.43
CA PHE A 115 -12.93 -3.04 -6.48
C PHE A 115 -13.31 -4.26 -7.29
N LEU A 116 -12.50 -4.59 -8.29
CA LEU A 116 -12.71 -5.74 -9.19
C LEU A 116 -11.54 -6.71 -9.07
N ASP A 117 -11.84 -8.00 -9.22
CA ASP A 117 -10.84 -9.04 -9.41
C ASP A 117 -10.31 -9.07 -10.87
N ALA A 118 -9.41 -10.02 -11.16
CA ALA A 118 -8.81 -10.20 -12.48
C ALA A 118 -9.84 -10.54 -13.56
N ASP A 119 -10.95 -11.20 -13.20
CA ASP A 119 -12.03 -11.58 -14.10
C ASP A 119 -13.06 -10.46 -14.28
N GLY A 120 -12.92 -9.35 -13.56
CA GLY A 120 -13.81 -8.20 -13.59
C GLY A 120 -15.04 -8.33 -12.70
N ASN A 121 -15.07 -9.31 -11.79
CA ASN A 121 -16.14 -9.43 -10.81
C ASN A 121 -15.95 -8.40 -9.68
N ILE A 122 -17.07 -7.94 -9.11
CA ILE A 122 -17.05 -6.99 -8.01
C ILE A 122 -16.62 -7.70 -6.74
N ILE A 123 -15.48 -7.27 -6.20
CA ILE A 123 -15.00 -7.71 -4.90
C ILE A 123 -15.72 -6.98 -3.78
N CYS A 124 -15.72 -5.65 -3.87
CA CYS A 124 -16.22 -4.79 -2.82
C CYS A 124 -16.52 -3.40 -3.40
N ILE A 125 -17.53 -2.76 -2.87
CA ILE A 125 -17.75 -1.32 -3.03
C ILE A 125 -17.08 -0.62 -1.86
N VAL A 126 -16.37 0.46 -2.14
CA VAL A 126 -15.71 1.30 -1.13
C VAL A 126 -16.32 2.68 -1.18
N GLU A 127 -16.88 3.11 -0.06
CA GLU A 127 -17.43 4.43 0.14
C GLU A 127 -16.45 5.27 0.99
N VAL A 128 -16.29 6.52 0.65
CA VAL A 128 -15.36 7.45 1.33
C VAL A 128 -16.17 8.44 2.16
N PHE A 129 -16.09 8.30 3.48
CA PHE A 129 -16.74 9.21 4.39
C PHE A 129 -15.79 10.35 4.78
N VAL A 130 -16.13 11.57 4.39
CA VAL A 130 -15.39 12.80 4.76
C VAL A 130 -16.20 13.68 5.71
N THR A 131 -17.47 13.96 5.37
CA THR A 131 -18.33 14.87 6.13
C THR A 131 -19.68 14.28 6.49
N HIS A 132 -20.21 13.40 5.66
CA HIS A 132 -21.52 12.82 5.82
C HIS A 132 -21.44 11.31 5.64
N ALA A 133 -21.70 10.57 6.72
CA ALA A 133 -21.89 9.12 6.67
C ALA A 133 -23.14 8.78 5.86
N LYS A 134 -23.19 7.56 5.33
CA LYS A 134 -24.39 7.03 4.66
C LYS A 134 -25.58 7.06 5.62
N ASP A 135 -26.69 7.61 5.17
CA ASP A 135 -27.91 7.65 5.95
C ASP A 135 -28.60 6.27 5.99
N GLU A 136 -29.67 6.17 6.79
CA GLU A 136 -30.39 4.91 6.98
C GLU A 136 -31.02 4.39 5.67
N ASN A 137 -31.49 5.29 4.80
CA ASN A 137 -32.05 4.88 3.50
C ASN A 137 -30.99 4.31 2.57
N ASP A 138 -29.78 4.88 2.57
CA ASP A 138 -28.67 4.38 1.79
C ASP A 138 -28.18 3.04 2.35
N ARG A 139 -28.14 2.87 3.67
CA ARG A 139 -27.81 1.59 4.33
C ARG A 139 -28.82 0.48 3.95
N ILE A 140 -30.11 0.80 3.91
CA ILE A 140 -31.16 -0.13 3.46
C ILE A 140 -30.93 -0.54 2.00
N LYS A 141 -30.63 0.41 1.11
CA LYS A 141 -30.33 0.10 -0.30
C LYS A 141 -29.12 -0.81 -0.43
N ILE A 142 -28.02 -0.49 0.26
CA ILE A 142 -26.78 -1.28 0.27
C ILE A 142 -27.09 -2.73 0.70
N ASN A 143 -27.83 -2.92 1.78
CA ASN A 143 -28.24 -4.23 2.26
C ASN A 143 -29.08 -5.00 1.22
N ASN A 144 -29.94 -4.31 0.47
CA ASN A 144 -30.76 -4.93 -0.57
C ASN A 144 -29.96 -5.37 -1.79
N TYR A 145 -28.89 -4.66 -2.14
CA TYR A 145 -28.01 -5.01 -3.27
C TYR A 145 -27.12 -6.23 -3.00
N LYS A 146 -26.89 -6.56 -1.73
CA LYS A 146 -26.07 -7.71 -1.31
C LYS A 146 -24.67 -7.72 -1.92
N ILE A 147 -24.07 -6.55 -2.09
CA ILE A 147 -22.67 -6.40 -2.50
C ILE A 147 -21.87 -6.00 -1.27
N ASN A 148 -20.75 -6.68 -1.02
CA ASN A 148 -19.83 -6.27 0.03
C ASN A 148 -19.51 -4.79 -0.10
N THR A 149 -19.83 -4.00 0.92
CA THR A 149 -19.66 -2.54 0.91
C THR A 149 -19.02 -2.08 2.21
N ILE A 150 -17.90 -1.39 2.10
CA ILE A 150 -17.16 -0.83 3.23
C ILE A 150 -17.13 0.70 3.14
N GLU A 151 -17.37 1.37 4.25
CA GLU A 151 -17.19 2.81 4.37
C GLU A 151 -15.88 3.12 5.10
N LEU A 152 -15.00 3.90 4.47
CA LEU A 152 -13.74 4.37 5.03
C LEU A 152 -13.92 5.77 5.62
N ASN A 153 -13.66 5.92 6.91
CA ASN A 153 -13.85 7.18 7.62
C ASN A 153 -12.57 8.03 7.60
N TYR A 154 -12.64 9.17 6.91
CA TYR A 154 -11.60 10.20 6.88
C TYR A 154 -11.96 11.45 7.71
N GLY A 155 -13.05 11.41 8.47
CA GLY A 155 -13.86 12.54 8.95
C GLY A 155 -13.17 13.61 9.78
N LYS A 156 -12.11 13.34 10.52
CA LYS A 156 -11.49 14.35 11.39
C LYS A 156 -10.16 14.90 10.89
N SER A 157 -9.44 14.12 10.13
CA SER A 157 -8.09 14.46 9.67
C SER A 157 -8.09 14.86 8.19
N LYS A 158 -8.82 15.92 7.84
CA LYS A 158 -8.91 16.46 6.46
C LYS A 158 -7.57 16.86 5.83
N ASN A 159 -6.44 16.48 6.44
CA ASN A 159 -5.11 16.82 5.98
C ASN A 159 -4.32 15.62 5.42
N ASN A 160 -4.86 14.40 5.53
CA ASN A 160 -4.14 13.20 5.08
C ASN A 160 -5.08 12.19 4.39
N TYR A 161 -5.28 12.37 3.08
CA TYR A 161 -6.07 11.47 2.24
C TYR A 161 -5.45 10.06 2.08
N LYS A 162 -4.22 9.86 2.56
CA LYS A 162 -3.51 8.56 2.50
C LYS A 162 -3.83 7.66 3.68
N LYS A 163 -4.50 8.19 4.71
CA LYS A 163 -4.80 7.46 5.94
C LYS A 163 -6.22 7.76 6.41
N PHE A 164 -7.07 6.76 6.40
CA PHE A 164 -8.37 6.83 7.04
C PHE A 164 -8.25 6.53 8.54
N GLU A 165 -9.21 7.03 9.33
CA GLU A 165 -9.21 6.90 10.80
C GLU A 165 -9.88 5.62 11.30
N GLY A 166 -10.74 5.05 10.47
CA GLY A 166 -11.48 3.84 10.78
C GLY A 166 -12.32 3.39 9.58
N TYR A 167 -12.97 2.25 9.72
CA TYR A 167 -13.87 1.73 8.70
C TYR A 167 -15.08 1.06 9.33
N GLU A 168 -16.16 0.97 8.56
CA GLU A 168 -17.38 0.22 8.90
C GLU A 168 -17.82 -0.60 7.70
N TRP A 169 -18.17 -1.87 7.93
CA TRP A 169 -18.88 -2.66 6.94
C TRP A 169 -20.33 -2.24 6.90
N LEU A 170 -20.77 -1.68 5.80
CA LEU A 170 -22.19 -1.35 5.57
C LEU A 170 -22.98 -2.58 5.14
N TYR A 171 -22.34 -3.47 4.41
CA TYR A 171 -22.84 -4.81 4.10
C TYR A 171 -21.65 -5.77 3.93
N ILE A 172 -21.81 -6.97 4.43
CA ILE A 172 -20.86 -8.07 4.28
C ILE A 172 -21.66 -9.36 4.09
N ASP A 173 -21.38 -10.07 3.00
CA ASP A 173 -21.92 -11.41 2.83
C ASP A 173 -21.16 -12.37 3.71
N SER A 174 -21.81 -12.83 4.80
CA SER A 174 -21.19 -13.69 5.81
C SER A 174 -20.77 -15.06 5.28
N THR A 175 -21.30 -15.48 4.15
CA THR A 175 -20.93 -16.77 3.51
C THR A 175 -19.67 -16.64 2.66
N ASP A 176 -19.42 -15.46 2.08
CA ASP A 176 -18.28 -15.20 1.19
C ASP A 176 -17.09 -14.60 1.92
N THR A 177 -17.33 -13.84 3.00
CA THR A 177 -16.28 -13.12 3.73
C THR A 177 -15.31 -14.01 4.47
N THR A 178 -15.81 -15.08 5.10
CA THR A 178 -14.91 -15.96 5.87
C THR A 178 -13.84 -16.59 4.96
N ASP A 179 -14.19 -17.00 3.78
CA ASP A 179 -13.26 -17.63 2.85
C ASP A 179 -12.41 -16.59 2.09
N ARG A 180 -12.94 -15.38 1.86
CA ARG A 180 -12.21 -14.32 1.18
C ARG A 180 -11.22 -13.60 2.10
N GLU A 181 -11.62 -13.27 3.34
CA GLU A 181 -10.69 -12.75 4.35
C GLU A 181 -9.56 -13.74 4.60
N LYS A 182 -9.87 -15.03 4.65
CA LYS A 182 -8.88 -16.10 4.76
C LYS A 182 -7.93 -16.11 3.56
N ARG A 183 -8.44 -16.05 2.32
CA ARG A 183 -7.59 -16.03 1.11
C ARG A 183 -6.68 -14.81 1.07
N ASN A 184 -7.22 -13.59 1.30
CA ASN A 184 -6.43 -12.37 1.31
C ASN A 184 -5.34 -12.42 2.40
N LYS A 185 -5.65 -12.98 3.57
CA LYS A 185 -4.69 -13.15 4.65
C LYS A 185 -3.62 -14.18 4.31
N ILE A 186 -4.01 -15.27 3.64
CA ILE A 186 -3.08 -16.29 3.13
C ILE A 186 -2.14 -15.68 2.09
N GLU A 187 -2.65 -14.95 1.10
CA GLU A 187 -1.83 -14.30 0.07
C GLU A 187 -0.83 -13.30 0.66
N LEU A 188 -1.24 -12.53 1.70
CA LEU A 188 -0.32 -11.66 2.42
C LEU A 188 0.78 -12.46 3.12
N PHE A 189 0.42 -13.51 3.84
CA PHE A 189 1.39 -14.36 4.53
C PHE A 189 2.35 -15.04 3.56
N ASP A 190 1.85 -15.54 2.43
CA ASP A 190 2.66 -16.14 1.36
C ASP A 190 3.65 -15.13 0.75
N SER A 191 3.22 -13.87 0.57
CA SER A 191 4.11 -12.79 0.10
C SER A 191 5.20 -12.50 1.13
N THR A 192 4.82 -12.37 2.41
CA THR A 192 5.77 -12.13 3.50
C THR A 192 6.76 -13.28 3.65
N ILE A 193 6.28 -14.51 3.56
CA ILE A 193 7.15 -15.72 3.60
C ILE A 193 8.18 -15.68 2.47
N LYS A 194 7.77 -15.36 1.25
CA LYS A 194 8.68 -15.26 0.10
C LYS A 194 9.74 -14.17 0.29
N GLU A 195 9.36 -13.01 0.84
CA GLU A 195 10.30 -11.93 1.15
C GLU A 195 11.33 -12.38 2.18
N LEU A 196 10.89 -13.05 3.25
CA LEU A 196 11.77 -13.58 4.29
C LEU A 196 12.67 -14.70 3.77
N GLU A 197 12.19 -15.56 2.88
CA GLU A 197 13.01 -16.59 2.21
C GLU A 197 14.12 -15.99 1.34
N ILE A 198 13.84 -14.87 0.65
CA ILE A 198 14.85 -14.12 -0.12
C ILE A 198 15.92 -13.58 0.82
N GLU A 199 15.52 -12.97 1.94
CA GLU A 199 16.42 -12.40 2.94
C GLU A 199 17.33 -13.49 3.57
N ILE A 200 16.77 -14.65 3.90
CA ILE A 200 17.55 -15.81 4.36
C ILE A 200 18.61 -16.22 3.33
N ASN A 201 18.23 -16.35 2.07
CA ASN A 201 19.16 -16.74 1.01
C ASN A 201 20.25 -15.69 0.75
N GLU A 202 20.00 -14.41 1.07
CA GLU A 202 21.04 -13.36 1.02
C GLU A 202 22.03 -13.50 2.17
N PHE A 203 21.55 -13.75 3.38
CA PHE A 203 22.40 -14.02 4.53
C PHE A 203 23.27 -15.26 4.34
N ASP A 204 22.73 -16.34 3.81
CA ASP A 204 23.49 -17.56 3.53
C ASP A 204 24.63 -17.29 2.55
N ARG A 205 24.38 -16.50 1.48
CA ARG A 205 25.43 -16.09 0.54
C ARG A 205 26.51 -15.21 1.18
N ASP A 206 26.13 -14.35 2.10
CA ASP A 206 27.08 -13.51 2.81
C ASP A 206 27.94 -14.33 3.81
N ILE A 207 27.34 -15.34 4.44
CA ILE A 207 28.08 -16.31 5.28
C ILE A 207 29.12 -17.05 4.43
N GLU A 208 28.73 -17.59 3.25
CA GLU A 208 29.65 -18.27 2.34
C GLU A 208 30.84 -17.39 1.91
N ARG A 209 30.56 -16.12 1.54
CA ARG A 209 31.62 -15.16 1.18
C ARG A 209 32.60 -14.91 2.33
N ILE A 210 32.09 -14.80 3.55
CA ILE A 210 32.91 -14.59 4.73
C ILE A 210 33.74 -15.83 5.02
N GLU A 211 33.18 -17.04 4.90
CA GLU A 211 33.91 -18.30 5.05
C GLU A 211 35.04 -18.43 4.02
N ASP A 212 34.79 -18.02 2.78
CA ASP A 212 35.82 -18.01 1.72
C ASP A 212 36.93 -17.03 2.03
N CYS A 213 36.63 -15.81 2.47
CA CYS A 213 37.62 -14.82 2.93
C CYS A 213 38.46 -15.38 4.09
N ILE A 214 37.85 -16.06 5.07
CA ILE A 214 38.59 -16.71 6.16
C ILE A 214 39.58 -17.76 5.60
N ASN A 215 39.13 -18.55 4.68
CA ASN A 215 39.90 -19.63 4.12
C ASN A 215 41.09 -19.09 3.31
N GLU A 216 40.91 -17.99 2.57
CA GLU A 216 41.98 -17.30 1.86
C GLU A 216 43.01 -16.68 2.84
N GLU A 217 42.55 -16.00 3.87
CA GLU A 217 43.41 -15.44 4.92
C GLU A 217 44.17 -16.54 5.66
N LYS A 218 43.54 -17.66 6.00
CA LYS A 218 44.18 -18.84 6.57
C LYS A 218 45.24 -19.47 5.66
N LYS A 219 45.07 -19.38 4.32
CA LYS A 219 46.12 -19.75 3.37
C LYS A 219 47.30 -18.78 3.39
N GLY A 220 46.98 -17.47 3.31
CA GLY A 220 47.98 -16.41 3.39
C GLY A 220 48.84 -16.49 4.65
N ILE A 221 48.22 -16.89 5.76
CA ILE A 221 48.88 -17.07 7.04
C ILE A 221 49.89 -18.23 7.01
N ARG A 222 49.48 -19.38 6.46
CA ARG A 222 50.40 -20.52 6.36
C ARG A 222 51.64 -20.17 5.56
N ASP A 223 51.50 -19.24 4.61
CA ASP A 223 52.63 -18.75 3.81
C ASP A 223 53.45 -17.68 4.55
N ILE A 224 52.85 -16.95 5.50
CA ILE A 224 53.50 -15.91 6.29
C ILE A 224 54.13 -16.46 7.58
N ASP A 225 53.50 -17.46 8.24
CA ASP A 225 54.09 -18.15 9.41
C ASP A 225 55.49 -18.72 9.09
N TYR A 226 55.70 -19.00 7.84
CA TYR A 226 57.05 -19.33 7.36
C TYR A 226 57.99 -18.13 7.36
N LYS A 227 57.50 -16.90 7.53
CA LYS A 227 58.27 -15.65 7.41
C LYS A 227 58.32 -14.73 8.63
N THR A 228 57.36 -14.78 9.56
CA THR A 228 57.34 -13.86 10.72
C THR A 228 56.36 -14.25 11.84
N GLN A 229 56.87 -14.28 13.07
CA GLN A 229 56.12 -14.64 14.32
C GLN A 229 55.11 -13.61 14.84
N ASN A 230 54.74 -12.57 14.08
CA ASN A 230 53.96 -11.45 14.64
C ASN A 230 52.52 -11.25 14.10
N VAL A 231 51.99 -12.16 13.31
CA VAL A 231 50.67 -11.97 12.62
C VAL A 231 49.49 -12.57 13.39
N GLY A 232 49.71 -13.30 14.46
CA GLY A 232 48.67 -14.02 15.21
C GLY A 232 47.52 -13.15 15.80
N SER A 233 47.83 -11.89 16.17
CA SER A 233 46.82 -11.03 16.84
C SER A 233 45.75 -10.44 15.89
N GLY A 234 46.10 -10.28 14.60
CA GLY A 234 45.14 -9.77 13.59
C GLY A 234 44.09 -10.79 13.22
N ILE A 235 44.54 -12.05 13.16
CA ILE A 235 43.66 -13.20 12.77
C ILE A 235 42.64 -13.51 13.86
N TYR A 236 43.09 -13.54 15.10
CA TYR A 236 42.17 -13.76 16.23
C TYR A 236 41.05 -12.72 16.27
N ARG A 237 41.36 -11.45 15.86
CA ARG A 237 40.32 -10.41 15.77
C ARG A 237 39.38 -10.65 14.58
N LEU A 238 39.90 -11.04 13.42
CA LEU A 238 39.12 -11.32 12.25
C LEU A 238 38.19 -12.53 12.48
N GLU A 239 38.73 -13.62 13.00
CA GLU A 239 37.98 -14.81 13.37
C GLU A 239 36.94 -14.54 14.46
N ALA A 240 37.22 -13.64 15.41
CA ALA A 240 36.22 -13.22 16.39
C ALA A 240 35.08 -12.44 15.74
N SER A 241 35.42 -11.46 14.90
CA SER A 241 34.40 -10.67 14.17
C SER A 241 33.53 -11.53 13.25
N ILE A 242 34.13 -12.54 12.62
CA ILE A 242 33.41 -13.47 11.75
C ILE A 242 32.50 -14.41 12.55
N ARG A 243 32.99 -14.90 13.71
CA ARG A 243 32.11 -15.69 14.61
C ARG A 243 30.93 -14.85 15.11
N ASP A 244 31.19 -13.59 15.43
CA ASP A 244 30.14 -12.69 15.87
C ASP A 244 29.14 -12.45 14.75
N PHE A 245 29.60 -12.13 13.53
CA PHE A 245 28.74 -11.93 12.37
C PHE A 245 27.97 -13.20 11.99
N LYS A 246 28.63 -14.37 11.99
CA LYS A 246 27.95 -15.66 11.73
C LYS A 246 26.84 -15.92 12.75
N ARG A 247 27.12 -15.70 14.04
CA ARG A 247 26.14 -15.83 15.12
C ARG A 247 24.98 -14.84 14.94
N ASP A 248 25.27 -13.59 14.54
CA ASP A 248 24.26 -12.58 14.32
C ASP A 248 23.37 -12.94 13.11
N CYS A 249 23.96 -13.45 12.01
CA CYS A 249 23.22 -13.98 10.86
C CYS A 249 22.39 -15.24 11.23
N GLU A 250 22.95 -16.17 11.99
CA GLU A 250 22.23 -17.36 12.46
C GLU A 250 21.05 -16.96 13.35
N SER A 251 21.25 -16.02 14.26
CA SER A 251 20.18 -15.48 15.12
C SER A 251 19.05 -14.83 14.29
N GLU A 252 19.41 -14.05 13.27
CA GLU A 252 18.43 -13.41 12.41
C GLU A 252 17.70 -14.43 11.53
N THR A 253 18.41 -15.43 11.02
CA THR A 253 17.80 -16.56 10.29
C THR A 253 16.81 -17.33 11.17
N GLU A 254 17.18 -17.59 12.44
CA GLU A 254 16.28 -18.24 13.39
C GLU A 254 15.05 -17.38 13.71
N ARG A 255 15.23 -16.05 13.84
CA ARG A 255 14.12 -15.10 14.03
C ARG A 255 13.16 -15.15 12.84
N ILE A 256 13.70 -15.06 11.62
CA ILE A 256 12.93 -15.10 10.37
C ILE A 256 12.21 -16.45 10.23
N GLN A 257 12.90 -17.56 10.49
CA GLN A 257 12.31 -18.90 10.43
C GLN A 257 11.19 -19.09 11.46
N SER A 258 11.34 -18.51 12.64
CA SER A 258 10.29 -18.51 13.68
C SER A 258 9.07 -17.71 13.20
N GLU A 259 9.29 -16.60 12.53
CA GLU A 259 8.21 -15.79 11.96
C GLU A 259 7.48 -16.53 10.83
N ILE A 260 8.21 -17.20 9.92
CA ILE A 260 7.63 -18.06 8.89
C ILE A 260 6.75 -19.12 9.54
N THR A 261 7.29 -19.85 10.53
CA THR A 261 6.53 -20.89 11.25
C THR A 261 5.28 -20.34 11.93
N ARG A 262 5.37 -19.15 12.54
CA ARG A 262 4.21 -18.47 13.13
C ARG A 262 3.15 -18.17 12.07
N LEU A 263 3.55 -17.61 10.92
CA LEU A 263 2.66 -17.29 9.80
C LEU A 263 2.03 -18.56 9.21
N GLU A 264 2.80 -19.64 9.05
CA GLU A 264 2.29 -20.94 8.58
C GLU A 264 1.25 -21.53 9.57
N MET A 265 1.49 -21.44 10.88
CA MET A 265 0.50 -21.86 11.87
C MET A 265 -0.76 -21.01 11.84
N GLU A 266 -0.63 -19.70 11.63
CA GLU A 266 -1.78 -18.80 11.44
C GLU A 266 -2.58 -19.16 10.18
N ILE A 267 -1.90 -19.42 9.06
CA ILE A 267 -2.54 -19.88 7.81
C ILE A 267 -3.33 -21.19 8.09
N ASN A 268 -2.67 -22.18 8.69
CA ASN A 268 -3.31 -23.46 9.00
C ASN A 268 -4.50 -23.35 9.98
N SER A 269 -4.51 -22.31 10.82
CA SER A 269 -5.64 -22.05 11.72
C SER A 269 -6.82 -21.39 11.03
N ILE A 270 -6.60 -20.83 9.84
CA ILE A 270 -7.61 -20.12 9.06
C ILE A 270 -8.25 -21.06 8.02
N LEU A 271 -7.48 -22.05 7.53
CA LEU A 271 -7.95 -23.13 6.64
C LEU A 271 -8.78 -24.16 7.41
#